data_6eec1b63b9ba84ec7622d3a31f17371f
#
_entry.id   6eec1b63b9ba84ec7622d3a31f17371f
#
_cell.length_a   1.000
_cell.length_b   1.000
_cell.length_c   1.000
_cell.angle_alpha   90.00
_cell.angle_beta   90.00
_cell.angle_gamma   90.00
#
_symmetry.space_group_name_H-M   'P 1'
#
loop_
_entity.id
_entity.type
_entity.pdbx_description
1 polymer ?
#
loop_
_entity_poly.entity_id
_entity_poly.type
_entity_poly.pdbx_seq_one_letter_code
_entity_poly.pdbx_strand_id
1 'polypeptide(L)'
;MYLLRHTFLTLALLLTSAAAVADVGQEMYDKFKSEGAFYDDPELQSYIDRIGQCLVANSDMPNKTFTFSVLDSPDINAFATPGGFIYINRGLLAYLDDEAELAGVLSHEIGHVTGRHHSRRKTAGVTSQVIATTVGILTGSRDIMDASTMVGAELISGYGRDMELEADGLGAEYMHQSGYDVDALLEVIGVLKDLVQFQRVKAKHTGKRVKTYHGLYATHPRNDKRLQTVIRAANELPLDEYVENPEIPGEFRQHVNGLVWGNSIQGQSDPDRYYHNKLGFNFKHPPGWTVDANSRAIATSAPDNSASVTITLKRRDGSATPQSVLEGGAGGNLSQGRELEQYGLNGYTALASSGGTSKRLAVIDYNYTYLFEGAATDLASADAALLGVIESFRPM
;
A
#
# COMPACT_ATOMS: atom_id res chain seq x y z
N MET A 1 44.99 29.51 7.99
CA MET A 1 44.87 28.05 8.23
C MET A 1 43.61 27.66 9.04
N TYR A 2 42.98 28.55 9.77
CA TYR A 2 41.75 28.29 10.53
C TYR A 2 40.45 28.33 9.70
N LEU A 3 40.38 29.11 8.65
CA LEU A 3 39.14 29.20 7.80
C LEU A 3 38.90 27.95 6.95
N LEU A 4 39.92 27.25 6.49
CA LEU A 4 39.75 26.02 5.68
C LEU A 4 39.26 24.81 6.51
N ARG A 5 39.53 24.77 7.82
CA ARG A 5 39.05 23.66 8.68
C ARG A 5 37.56 23.73 8.97
N HIS A 6 36.97 24.91 9.05
CA HIS A 6 35.53 25.07 9.33
C HIS A 6 34.66 24.75 8.10
N THR A 7 35.12 25.07 6.90
CA THR A 7 34.40 24.74 5.64
C THR A 7 34.41 23.23 5.38
N PHE A 8 35.48 22.50 5.68
CA PHE A 8 35.49 21.04 5.54
C PHE A 8 34.62 20.33 6.57
N LEU A 9 34.53 20.83 7.80
CA LEU A 9 33.70 20.22 8.84
C LEU A 9 32.20 20.44 8.57
N THR A 10 31.81 21.59 8.09
CA THR A 10 30.41 21.88 7.70
C THR A 10 29.99 21.11 6.46
N LEU A 11 30.87 20.94 5.48
CA LEU A 11 30.57 20.14 4.29
C LEU A 11 30.47 18.64 4.64
N ALA A 12 31.33 18.12 5.53
CA ALA A 12 31.27 16.74 6.00
C ALA A 12 29.99 16.45 6.82
N LEU A 13 29.54 17.39 7.66
CA LEU A 13 28.28 17.25 8.41
C LEU A 13 27.05 17.26 7.49
N LEU A 14 27.07 18.07 6.41
CA LEU A 14 25.99 18.12 5.43
C LEU A 14 25.92 16.85 4.58
N LEU A 15 27.06 16.25 4.25
CA LEU A 15 27.13 14.99 3.51
C LEU A 15 26.66 13.80 4.36
N THR A 16 26.99 13.77 5.65
CA THR A 16 26.53 12.70 6.55
C THR A 16 25.03 12.77 6.84
N SER A 17 24.45 13.97 6.90
CA SER A 17 23.01 14.14 7.09
C SER A 17 22.20 13.75 5.84
N ALA A 18 22.70 14.03 4.65
CA ALA A 18 22.04 13.65 3.40
C ALA A 18 22.08 12.13 3.15
N ALA A 19 23.19 11.48 3.49
CA ALA A 19 23.31 10.02 3.42
C ALA A 19 22.38 9.31 4.40
N ALA A 20 22.28 9.79 5.65
CA ALA A 20 21.39 9.22 6.65
C ALA A 20 19.90 9.38 6.30
N VAL A 21 19.52 10.43 5.60
CA VAL A 21 18.14 10.65 5.14
C VAL A 21 17.82 9.77 3.92
N ALA A 22 18.79 9.51 3.04
CA ALA A 22 18.60 8.59 1.92
C ALA A 22 18.46 7.12 2.39
N ASP A 23 19.15 6.73 3.46
CA ASP A 23 19.05 5.41 4.10
C ASP A 23 17.60 5.08 4.54
N VAL A 24 16.87 6.07 5.07
CA VAL A 24 15.46 5.89 5.50
C VAL A 24 14.56 5.48 4.34
N GLY A 25 14.73 6.09 3.17
CA GLY A 25 13.92 5.73 1.99
C GLY A 25 14.21 4.31 1.50
N GLN A 26 15.48 3.90 1.52
CA GLN A 26 15.89 2.54 1.17
C GLN A 26 15.32 1.52 2.17
N GLU A 27 15.42 1.78 3.48
CA GLU A 27 14.84 0.91 4.50
C GLU A 27 13.33 0.75 4.33
N MET A 28 12.60 1.84 3.99
CA MET A 28 11.17 1.78 3.70
C MET A 28 10.88 0.93 2.46
N TYR A 29 11.64 1.12 1.38
CA TYR A 29 11.49 0.32 0.16
C TYR A 29 11.71 -1.17 0.43
N ASP A 30 12.79 -1.53 1.14
CA ASP A 30 13.11 -2.90 1.49
C ASP A 30 12.03 -3.51 2.40
N LYS A 31 11.45 -2.72 3.27
CA LYS A 31 10.34 -3.14 4.12
C LYS A 31 9.07 -3.41 3.30
N PHE A 32 8.67 -2.50 2.39
CA PHE A 32 7.55 -2.74 1.48
C PHE A 32 7.76 -4.02 0.66
N LYS A 33 8.98 -4.23 0.16
CA LYS A 33 9.34 -5.42 -0.60
C LYS A 33 9.24 -6.69 0.23
N SER A 34 9.75 -6.67 1.45
CA SER A 34 9.72 -7.84 2.35
C SER A 34 8.31 -8.21 2.82
N GLU A 35 7.41 -7.23 2.88
CA GLU A 35 6.00 -7.44 3.25
C GLU A 35 5.11 -7.78 2.03
N GLY A 36 5.67 -7.82 0.82
CA GLY A 36 4.91 -8.10 -0.39
C GLY A 36 3.88 -7.02 -0.70
N ALA A 37 4.17 -5.76 -0.33
CA ALA A 37 3.24 -4.66 -0.49
C ALA A 37 3.16 -4.11 -1.93
N PHE A 38 4.07 -4.51 -2.81
CA PHE A 38 4.03 -4.08 -4.21
C PHE A 38 2.96 -4.82 -4.99
N TYR A 39 2.32 -4.10 -5.88
CA TYR A 39 1.37 -4.65 -6.85
C TYR A 39 2.12 -5.52 -7.86
N ASP A 40 1.66 -6.76 -8.04
CA ASP A 40 2.33 -7.75 -8.90
C ASP A 40 1.82 -7.64 -10.35
N ASP A 41 2.16 -6.56 -11.02
CA ASP A 41 1.87 -6.29 -12.41
C ASP A 41 3.10 -5.65 -13.07
N PRO A 42 3.98 -6.45 -13.70
CA PRO A 42 5.21 -5.95 -14.31
C PRO A 42 4.98 -4.98 -15.48
N GLU A 43 3.88 -5.13 -16.23
CA GLU A 43 3.57 -4.27 -17.37
C GLU A 43 3.15 -2.88 -16.88
N LEU A 44 2.24 -2.81 -15.90
CA LEU A 44 1.85 -1.57 -15.25
C LEU A 44 3.04 -0.90 -14.55
N GLN A 45 3.88 -1.68 -13.86
CA GLN A 45 5.07 -1.17 -13.20
C GLN A 45 6.04 -0.52 -14.21
N SER A 46 6.28 -1.18 -15.35
CA SER A 46 7.16 -0.66 -16.41
C SER A 46 6.57 0.59 -17.07
N TYR A 47 5.25 0.62 -17.23
CA TYR A 47 4.53 1.77 -17.77
C TYR A 47 4.70 3.00 -16.89
N ILE A 48 4.47 2.87 -15.58
CA ILE A 48 4.62 3.96 -14.61
C ILE A 48 6.09 4.42 -14.51
N ASP A 49 7.04 3.48 -14.52
CA ASP A 49 8.45 3.83 -14.51
C ASP A 49 8.83 4.63 -15.76
N ARG A 50 8.35 4.27 -16.95
CA ARG A 50 8.59 5.00 -18.20
C ARG A 50 8.15 6.47 -18.09
N ILE A 51 6.93 6.72 -17.62
CA ILE A 51 6.40 8.08 -17.44
C ILE A 51 7.23 8.84 -16.40
N GLY A 52 7.49 8.21 -15.26
CA GLY A 52 8.27 8.82 -14.20
C GLY A 52 9.68 9.20 -14.64
N GLN A 53 10.39 8.33 -15.38
CA GLN A 53 11.72 8.62 -15.89
C GLN A 53 11.71 9.73 -16.95
N CYS A 54 10.67 9.82 -17.78
CA CYS A 54 10.49 10.92 -18.71
C CYS A 54 10.40 12.27 -17.98
N LEU A 55 9.59 12.35 -16.92
CA LEU A 55 9.46 13.53 -16.08
C LEU A 55 10.76 13.89 -15.35
N VAL A 56 11.48 12.86 -14.83
CA VAL A 56 12.78 13.06 -14.16
C VAL A 56 13.80 13.64 -15.12
N ALA A 57 13.87 13.16 -16.35
CA ALA A 57 14.80 13.64 -17.36
C ALA A 57 14.63 15.15 -17.66
N ASN A 58 13.41 15.67 -17.45
CA ASN A 58 13.01 17.07 -17.65
C ASN A 58 12.84 17.83 -16.32
N SER A 59 13.40 17.32 -15.22
CA SER A 59 13.32 17.94 -13.89
C SER A 59 14.63 18.61 -13.48
N ASP A 60 14.61 19.34 -12.36
CA ASP A 60 15.81 19.96 -11.76
C ASP A 60 16.89 18.96 -11.32
N MET A 61 16.58 17.66 -11.31
CA MET A 61 17.51 16.60 -10.90
C MET A 61 17.56 15.44 -11.91
N PRO A 62 17.87 15.68 -13.19
CA PRO A 62 17.79 14.63 -14.25
C PRO A 62 18.80 13.49 -14.06
N ASN A 63 19.85 13.73 -13.29
CA ASN A 63 20.89 12.70 -13.02
C ASN A 63 20.70 11.96 -11.69
N LYS A 64 19.62 12.27 -10.93
CA LYS A 64 19.32 11.58 -9.70
C LYS A 64 18.56 10.30 -10.00
N THR A 65 18.92 9.21 -9.33
CA THR A 65 18.15 7.98 -9.39
C THR A 65 16.79 8.15 -8.69
N PHE A 66 15.73 7.86 -9.42
CA PHE A 66 14.38 7.73 -8.90
C PHE A 66 13.90 6.29 -9.09
N THR A 67 13.10 5.82 -8.14
CA THR A 67 12.46 4.51 -8.17
C THR A 67 10.95 4.70 -8.02
N PHE A 68 10.20 4.32 -9.03
CA PHE A 68 8.74 4.37 -9.01
C PHE A 68 8.20 2.99 -8.67
N SER A 69 7.15 2.93 -7.85
CA SER A 69 6.57 1.66 -7.43
C SER A 69 5.07 1.76 -7.22
N VAL A 70 4.34 0.75 -7.68
CA VAL A 70 2.91 0.60 -7.40
C VAL A 70 2.72 -0.21 -6.13
N LEU A 71 1.96 0.34 -5.17
CA LEU A 71 1.56 -0.38 -3.96
C LEU A 71 0.20 -1.03 -4.14
N ASP A 72 0.06 -2.26 -3.66
CA ASP A 72 -1.22 -2.97 -3.60
C ASP A 72 -2.07 -2.45 -2.43
N SER A 73 -2.46 -1.20 -2.54
CA SER A 73 -3.32 -0.51 -1.58
C SER A 73 -4.56 0.06 -2.26
N PRO A 74 -5.76 -0.11 -1.70
CA PRO A 74 -6.98 0.48 -2.21
C PRO A 74 -7.10 1.98 -1.91
N ASP A 75 -6.20 2.53 -1.10
CA ASP A 75 -6.23 3.93 -0.73
C ASP A 75 -5.87 4.83 -1.91
N ILE A 76 -6.55 5.96 -2.02
CA ILE A 76 -6.29 6.95 -3.06
C ILE A 76 -5.11 7.81 -2.58
N ASN A 77 -3.89 7.37 -2.89
CA ASN A 77 -2.67 8.02 -2.43
C ASN A 77 -1.50 7.84 -3.39
N ALA A 78 -0.62 8.84 -3.40
CA ALA A 78 0.75 8.76 -3.88
C ALA A 78 1.64 9.51 -2.89
N PHE A 79 2.91 9.19 -2.81
CA PHE A 79 3.85 9.87 -1.94
C PHE A 79 5.29 9.58 -2.33
N ALA A 80 6.14 10.57 -2.08
CA ALA A 80 7.59 10.40 -2.17
C ALA A 80 8.19 10.09 -0.80
N THR A 81 9.31 9.36 -0.78
CA THR A 81 10.16 9.19 0.40
C THR A 81 11.58 9.67 0.13
N PRO A 82 12.39 9.90 1.17
CA PRO A 82 13.78 10.28 0.98
C PRO A 82 14.53 9.32 0.04
N GLY A 83 15.52 9.80 -0.67
CA GLY A 83 16.30 8.99 -1.61
C GLY A 83 15.79 9.03 -3.06
N GLY A 84 14.54 9.41 -3.30
CA GLY A 84 13.92 9.46 -4.64
C GLY A 84 13.02 8.27 -4.92
N PHE A 85 12.49 7.64 -3.88
CA PHE A 85 11.48 6.59 -4.02
C PHE A 85 10.09 7.24 -4.07
N ILE A 86 9.35 6.96 -5.13
CA ILE A 86 7.99 7.45 -5.36
C ILE A 86 7.04 6.26 -5.44
N TYR A 87 5.97 6.34 -4.69
CA TYR A 87 4.96 5.30 -4.61
C TYR A 87 3.62 5.84 -5.07
N ILE A 88 2.91 5.04 -5.84
CA ILE A 88 1.53 5.28 -6.20
C ILE A 88 0.68 4.09 -5.78
N ASN A 89 -0.39 4.35 -5.07
CA ASN A 89 -1.31 3.30 -4.69
C ASN A 89 -2.18 2.91 -5.88
N ARG A 90 -2.43 1.62 -6.04
CA ARG A 90 -3.35 1.07 -7.02
C ARG A 90 -4.73 1.75 -6.98
N GLY A 91 -5.20 2.09 -5.76
CA GLY A 91 -6.47 2.77 -5.57
C GLY A 91 -6.54 4.15 -6.22
N LEU A 92 -5.42 4.88 -6.33
CA LEU A 92 -5.40 6.18 -7.02
C LEU A 92 -5.52 6.02 -8.53
N LEU A 93 -4.83 5.04 -9.12
CA LEU A 93 -4.86 4.79 -10.57
C LEU A 93 -6.28 4.57 -11.11
N ALA A 94 -7.16 4.01 -10.29
CA ALA A 94 -8.55 3.77 -10.67
C ALA A 94 -9.42 5.03 -10.76
N TYR A 95 -8.90 6.19 -10.34
CA TYR A 95 -9.59 7.49 -10.38
C TYR A 95 -9.00 8.45 -11.41
N LEU A 96 -7.91 8.06 -12.06
CA LEU A 96 -7.31 8.84 -13.13
C LEU A 96 -7.93 8.44 -14.47
N ASP A 97 -8.10 9.43 -15.34
CA ASP A 97 -8.74 9.23 -16.64
C ASP A 97 -7.75 8.95 -17.78
N ASP A 98 -6.50 9.45 -17.67
CA ASP A 98 -5.48 9.33 -18.70
C ASP A 98 -4.04 9.38 -18.16
N GLU A 99 -3.06 9.31 -19.08
CA GLU A 99 -1.63 9.35 -18.76
C GLU A 99 -1.20 10.73 -18.27
N ALA A 100 -1.80 11.81 -18.78
CA ALA A 100 -1.44 13.16 -18.37
C ALA A 100 -1.79 13.42 -16.91
N GLU A 101 -2.93 12.91 -16.42
CA GLU A 101 -3.28 12.97 -15.00
C GLU A 101 -2.30 12.16 -14.14
N LEU A 102 -1.87 10.97 -14.60
CA LEU A 102 -0.84 10.19 -13.94
C LEU A 102 0.50 10.94 -13.90
N ALA A 103 0.89 11.56 -15.02
CA ALA A 103 2.08 12.40 -15.09
C ALA A 103 1.98 13.59 -14.12
N GLY A 104 0.80 14.17 -13.95
CA GLY A 104 0.51 15.23 -12.97
C GLY A 104 0.78 14.78 -11.53
N VAL A 105 0.31 13.59 -11.15
CA VAL A 105 0.59 13.02 -9.83
C VAL A 105 2.09 12.78 -9.65
N LEU A 106 2.74 12.12 -10.62
CA LEU A 106 4.15 11.77 -10.51
C LEU A 106 5.06 13.01 -10.50
N SER A 107 4.75 14.03 -11.32
CA SER A 107 5.50 15.28 -11.38
C SER A 107 5.44 16.06 -10.06
N HIS A 108 4.27 16.08 -9.41
CA HIS A 108 4.11 16.67 -8.09
C HIS A 108 5.00 15.97 -7.04
N GLU A 109 5.03 14.62 -7.04
CA GLU A 109 5.88 13.85 -6.13
C GLU A 109 7.38 14.05 -6.43
N ILE A 110 7.76 14.13 -7.70
CA ILE A 110 9.12 14.51 -8.12
C ILE A 110 9.45 15.92 -7.59
N GLY A 111 8.51 16.87 -7.67
CA GLY A 111 8.64 18.20 -7.11
C GLY A 111 8.96 18.21 -5.61
N HIS A 112 8.36 17.31 -4.82
CA HIS A 112 8.72 17.18 -3.42
C HIS A 112 10.16 16.69 -3.20
N VAL A 113 10.69 15.86 -4.07
CA VAL A 113 12.06 15.37 -4.00
C VAL A 113 13.05 16.45 -4.46
N THR A 114 12.80 17.10 -5.59
CA THR A 114 13.66 18.14 -6.17
C THR A 114 13.69 19.39 -5.31
N GLY A 115 12.53 19.79 -4.75
CA GLY A 115 12.39 20.86 -3.76
C GLY A 115 12.98 20.51 -2.39
N ARG A 116 13.48 19.28 -2.22
CA ARG A 116 14.09 18.78 -0.97
C ARG A 116 13.18 18.91 0.25
N HIS A 117 11.88 18.75 0.06
CA HIS A 117 10.87 18.99 1.10
C HIS A 117 11.05 18.09 2.31
N HIS A 118 11.49 16.84 2.12
CA HIS A 118 11.83 15.94 3.23
C HIS A 118 12.96 16.49 4.13
N SER A 119 14.02 17.04 3.52
CA SER A 119 15.15 17.60 4.27
C SER A 119 14.81 18.93 4.93
N ARG A 120 13.89 19.69 4.38
CA ARG A 120 13.42 20.99 4.91
C ARG A 120 12.43 20.83 6.07
N ARG A 121 11.79 19.66 6.19
CA ARG A 121 11.02 19.30 7.39
C ARG A 121 12.00 19.03 8.53
N LYS A 122 11.74 19.61 9.70
CA LYS A 122 12.49 19.29 10.92
C LYS A 122 12.04 17.91 11.41
N THR A 123 12.63 16.85 10.89
CA THR A 123 12.37 15.49 11.37
C THR A 123 13.17 15.21 12.63
N ALA A 124 12.48 15.09 13.77
CA ALA A 124 13.06 14.51 14.96
C ALA A 124 13.30 13.00 14.70
N GLY A 125 14.49 12.54 14.95
CA GLY A 125 15.05 11.18 14.93
C GLY A 125 14.15 10.06 14.35
N VAL A 126 14.37 9.72 13.08
CA VAL A 126 13.72 8.58 12.44
C VAL A 126 14.41 7.30 12.95
N THR A 127 13.66 6.40 13.56
CA THR A 127 14.13 5.09 14.02
C THR A 127 13.52 3.98 13.17
N SER A 128 14.13 2.80 13.16
CA SER A 128 13.57 1.61 12.48
C SER A 128 12.13 1.30 12.91
N GLN A 129 11.75 1.66 14.14
CA GLN A 129 10.40 1.51 14.65
C GLN A 129 9.42 2.49 14.00
N VAL A 130 9.86 3.71 13.71
CA VAL A 130 9.09 4.71 12.95
C VAL A 130 8.85 4.23 11.54
N ILE A 131 9.87 3.68 10.89
CA ILE A 131 9.76 3.12 9.54
C ILE A 131 8.75 1.97 9.52
N ALA A 132 8.86 1.01 10.45
CA ALA A 132 7.94 -0.11 10.55
C ALA A 132 6.50 0.34 10.77
N THR A 133 6.28 1.33 11.62
CA THR A 133 4.96 1.93 11.88
C THR A 133 4.41 2.62 10.64
N THR A 134 5.23 3.40 9.95
CA THR A 134 4.84 4.10 8.72
C THR A 134 4.42 3.12 7.64
N VAL A 135 5.22 2.07 7.41
CA VAL A 135 4.89 1.01 6.46
C VAL A 135 3.62 0.29 6.86
N GLY A 136 3.44 -0.04 8.15
CA GLY A 136 2.22 -0.67 8.64
C GLY A 136 0.95 0.18 8.44
N ILE A 137 1.04 1.51 8.58
CA ILE A 137 -0.07 2.42 8.30
C ILE A 137 -0.37 2.45 6.80
N LEU A 138 0.65 2.57 5.96
CA LEU A 138 0.51 2.65 4.50
C LEU A 138 0.01 1.35 3.87
N THR A 139 0.34 0.20 4.46
CA THR A 139 -0.13 -1.13 4.01
C THR A 139 -1.44 -1.57 4.65
N GLY A 140 -2.03 -0.76 5.54
CA GLY A 140 -3.28 -1.08 6.23
C GLY A 140 -3.16 -2.15 7.32
N SER A 141 -1.95 -2.48 7.75
CA SER A 141 -1.69 -3.43 8.85
C SER A 141 -2.13 -2.85 10.19
N ARG A 142 -3.19 -3.42 10.79
CA ARG A 142 -3.87 -2.89 11.98
C ARG A 142 -3.11 -3.03 13.30
N ASP A 143 -2.11 -3.91 13.39
CA ASP A 143 -1.48 -4.27 14.67
C ASP A 143 -0.48 -3.23 15.21
N ILE A 144 -0.25 -2.13 14.49
CA ILE A 144 0.74 -1.11 14.86
C ILE A 144 0.09 0.18 15.39
N MET A 145 -1.23 0.21 15.51
CA MET A 145 -1.97 1.46 15.83
C MET A 145 -1.83 1.96 17.28
N ASP A 146 -1.26 1.20 18.22
CA ASP A 146 -1.41 1.54 19.65
C ASP A 146 -0.27 2.32 20.32
N ALA A 147 0.93 2.41 19.80
CA ALA A 147 2.02 2.96 20.62
C ALA A 147 2.93 4.02 19.98
N SER A 148 2.93 4.19 18.67
CA SER A 148 3.92 5.08 18.01
C SER A 148 3.34 6.04 16.97
N THR A 149 2.04 6.26 17.04
CA THR A 149 1.23 7.01 16.07
C THR A 149 1.68 8.45 15.82
N MET A 150 2.38 9.10 16.76
CA MET A 150 2.79 10.50 16.56
C MET A 150 3.96 10.66 15.58
N VAL A 151 4.95 9.79 15.59
CA VAL A 151 6.15 9.94 14.75
C VAL A 151 5.97 9.35 13.36
N GLY A 152 5.25 8.22 13.24
CA GLY A 152 4.86 7.68 11.93
C GLY A 152 3.88 8.58 11.18
N ALA A 153 2.94 9.19 11.92
CA ALA A 153 2.05 10.22 11.39
C ALA A 153 2.80 11.47 10.91
N GLU A 154 3.96 11.77 11.48
CA GLU A 154 4.79 12.92 11.08
C GLU A 154 5.52 12.68 9.75
N LEU A 155 5.92 11.45 9.43
CA LEU A 155 6.46 11.09 8.11
C LEU A 155 5.39 11.11 7.01
N ILE A 156 4.14 10.78 7.36
CA ILE A 156 3.01 10.74 6.43
C ILE A 156 2.18 12.04 6.50
N SER A 157 2.34 12.86 7.56
CA SER A 157 1.62 14.13 7.66
C SER A 157 2.08 15.06 6.55
N GLY A 158 1.13 15.70 5.88
CA GLY A 158 1.34 16.53 4.71
C GLY A 158 2.45 17.56 4.85
N TYR A 159 3.01 17.93 3.74
CA TYR A 159 3.93 19.05 3.65
C TYR A 159 3.23 20.35 4.01
N GLY A 160 3.98 21.33 4.48
CA GLY A 160 3.42 22.66 4.74
C GLY A 160 2.92 23.29 3.44
N ARG A 161 1.93 24.20 3.58
CA ARG A 161 1.27 24.85 2.43
C ARG A 161 2.24 25.40 1.38
N ASP A 162 3.34 25.99 1.80
CA ASP A 162 4.30 26.60 0.88
C ASP A 162 5.08 25.55 0.08
N MET A 163 5.34 24.39 0.68
CA MET A 163 5.98 23.24 0.00
C MET A 163 5.03 22.59 -1.01
N GLU A 164 3.72 22.55 -0.71
CA GLU A 164 2.72 22.08 -1.67
C GLU A 164 2.63 22.98 -2.90
N LEU A 165 2.63 24.30 -2.68
CA LEU A 165 2.61 25.28 -3.78
C LEU A 165 3.88 25.23 -4.62
N GLU A 166 5.03 24.98 -3.99
CA GLU A 166 6.31 24.79 -4.67
C GLU A 166 6.29 23.50 -5.49
N ALA A 167 5.79 22.38 -4.93
CA ALA A 167 5.67 21.11 -5.65
C ALA A 167 4.69 21.19 -6.84
N ASP A 168 3.58 21.92 -6.69
CA ASP A 168 2.64 22.18 -7.78
C ASP A 168 3.29 22.99 -8.92
N GLY A 169 4.07 24.01 -8.59
CA GLY A 169 4.79 24.81 -9.58
C GLY A 169 5.85 24.01 -10.33
N LEU A 170 6.69 23.27 -9.58
CA LEU A 170 7.70 22.39 -10.16
C LEU A 170 7.06 21.27 -11.01
N GLY A 171 5.98 20.67 -10.50
CA GLY A 171 5.24 19.64 -11.23
C GLY A 171 4.68 20.12 -12.55
N ALA A 172 4.08 21.31 -12.56
CA ALA A 172 3.58 21.96 -13.79
C ALA A 172 4.69 22.19 -14.81
N GLU A 173 5.86 22.66 -14.34
CA GLU A 173 7.04 22.87 -15.20
C GLU A 173 7.55 21.55 -15.79
N TYR A 174 7.68 20.50 -15.00
CA TYR A 174 8.16 19.19 -15.46
C TYR A 174 7.19 18.53 -16.45
N MET A 175 5.87 18.65 -16.23
CA MET A 175 4.85 18.23 -17.19
C MET A 175 5.02 18.93 -18.53
N HIS A 176 5.10 20.26 -18.51
CA HIS A 176 5.25 21.07 -19.73
C HIS A 176 6.54 20.69 -20.49
N GLN A 177 7.68 20.61 -19.80
CA GLN A 177 8.96 20.24 -20.41
C GLN A 177 8.97 18.80 -20.93
N SER A 178 8.09 17.95 -20.44
CA SER A 178 7.91 16.56 -20.89
C SER A 178 6.81 16.41 -21.94
N GLY A 179 6.14 17.49 -22.35
CA GLY A 179 5.10 17.48 -23.38
C GLY A 179 3.71 17.09 -22.89
N TYR A 180 3.49 16.97 -21.58
CA TYR A 180 2.16 16.70 -21.02
C TYR A 180 1.35 17.99 -20.84
N ASP A 181 0.03 17.85 -20.98
CA ASP A 181 -0.90 18.94 -20.67
C ASP A 181 -0.92 19.25 -19.18
N VAL A 182 -0.55 20.46 -18.82
CA VAL A 182 -0.51 20.90 -17.42
C VAL A 182 -1.91 21.00 -16.81
N ASP A 183 -2.96 21.20 -17.61
CA ASP A 183 -4.34 21.26 -17.12
C ASP A 183 -4.77 19.93 -16.48
N ALA A 184 -4.19 18.80 -16.85
CA ALA A 184 -4.43 17.49 -16.23
C ALA A 184 -4.11 17.50 -14.70
N LEU A 185 -3.13 18.29 -14.25
CA LEU A 185 -2.88 18.46 -12.81
C LEU A 185 -4.04 19.15 -12.09
N LEU A 186 -4.77 20.04 -12.76
CA LEU A 186 -5.98 20.68 -12.21
C LEU A 186 -7.11 19.68 -12.09
N GLU A 187 -7.24 18.77 -13.06
CA GLU A 187 -8.27 17.72 -13.08
C GLU A 187 -8.05 16.75 -11.92
N VAL A 188 -6.82 16.29 -11.67
CA VAL A 188 -6.45 15.50 -10.49
C VAL A 188 -6.86 16.19 -9.18
N ILE A 189 -6.53 17.49 -9.03
CA ILE A 189 -6.93 18.25 -7.85
C ILE A 189 -8.46 18.34 -7.74
N GLY A 190 -9.18 18.40 -8.85
CA GLY A 190 -10.64 18.36 -8.94
C GLY A 190 -11.21 17.03 -8.46
N VAL A 191 -10.72 15.92 -8.96
CA VAL A 191 -11.10 14.55 -8.56
C VAL A 191 -10.93 14.36 -7.05
N LEU A 192 -9.79 14.78 -6.51
CA LEU A 192 -9.54 14.71 -5.06
C LEU A 192 -10.56 15.51 -4.24
N LYS A 193 -11.02 16.66 -4.77
CA LYS A 193 -12.06 17.48 -4.14
C LYS A 193 -13.39 16.74 -4.06
N ASP A 194 -13.79 16.14 -5.15
CA ASP A 194 -15.07 15.45 -5.25
C ASP A 194 -15.11 14.21 -4.37
N LEU A 195 -14.00 13.49 -4.26
CA LEU A 195 -13.84 12.37 -3.34
C LEU A 195 -14.07 12.77 -1.88
N VAL A 196 -13.50 13.89 -1.44
CA VAL A 196 -13.74 14.38 -0.06
C VAL A 196 -15.20 14.75 0.14
N GLN A 197 -15.80 15.41 -0.82
CA GLN A 197 -17.22 15.75 -0.75
C GLN A 197 -18.08 14.48 -0.66
N PHE A 198 -17.79 13.48 -1.49
CA PHE A 198 -18.47 12.18 -1.46
C PHE A 198 -18.34 11.50 -0.09
N GLN A 199 -17.15 11.46 0.50
CA GLN A 199 -16.93 10.89 1.83
C GLN A 199 -17.73 11.62 2.92
N ARG A 200 -17.82 12.96 2.85
CA ARG A 200 -18.64 13.75 3.77
C ARG A 200 -20.13 13.44 3.64
N VAL A 201 -20.64 13.33 2.40
CA VAL A 201 -22.02 12.97 2.13
C VAL A 201 -22.32 11.58 2.64
N LYS A 202 -21.46 10.60 2.36
CA LYS A 202 -21.59 9.21 2.83
C LYS A 202 -21.61 9.12 4.36
N ALA A 203 -20.70 9.83 5.03
CA ALA A 203 -20.64 9.88 6.50
C ALA A 203 -21.93 10.45 7.09
N LYS A 204 -22.46 11.51 6.49
CA LYS A 204 -23.74 12.13 6.92
C LYS A 204 -24.93 11.18 6.76
N HIS A 205 -24.97 10.41 5.66
CA HIS A 205 -26.04 9.44 5.41
C HIS A 205 -25.97 8.21 6.29
N THR A 206 -24.75 7.75 6.61
CA THR A 206 -24.57 6.52 7.40
C THR A 206 -24.49 6.78 8.92
N GLY A 207 -24.54 8.04 9.36
CA GLY A 207 -24.35 8.41 10.77
C GLY A 207 -22.97 8.09 11.34
N LYS A 208 -22.06 7.58 10.51
CA LYS A 208 -20.68 7.25 10.90
C LYS A 208 -19.83 8.52 10.82
N ARG A 209 -18.92 8.71 11.76
CA ARG A 209 -17.90 9.77 11.63
C ARG A 209 -17.15 9.56 10.31
N VAL A 210 -16.84 10.67 9.62
CA VAL A 210 -15.86 10.64 8.54
C VAL A 210 -14.61 10.01 9.13
N LYS A 211 -14.23 8.80 8.69
CA LYS A 211 -12.89 8.31 9.00
C LYS A 211 -11.95 9.36 8.46
N THR A 212 -11.06 9.86 9.30
CA THR A 212 -9.98 10.74 8.85
C THR A 212 -9.28 9.98 7.73
N TYR A 213 -9.47 10.44 6.49
CA TYR A 213 -8.94 9.76 5.33
C TYR A 213 -7.42 9.98 5.34
N HIS A 214 -6.66 8.90 5.45
CA HIS A 214 -5.19 8.91 5.41
C HIS A 214 -4.67 8.77 3.97
N GLY A 215 -5.36 9.31 2.99
CA GLY A 215 -4.94 9.30 1.61
C GLY A 215 -4.29 10.62 1.19
N LEU A 216 -4.11 10.80 -0.12
CA LEU A 216 -3.47 11.94 -0.78
C LEU A 216 -3.89 13.32 -0.21
N TYR A 217 -5.11 13.40 0.31
CA TYR A 217 -5.66 14.60 0.93
C TYR A 217 -5.11 14.94 2.31
N ALA A 218 -4.68 13.92 3.07
CA ALA A 218 -4.06 14.12 4.37
C ALA A 218 -2.57 14.45 4.22
N THR A 219 -1.94 13.91 3.19
CA THR A 219 -0.54 14.18 2.86
C THR A 219 -0.36 15.48 2.09
N HIS A 220 -1.36 15.86 1.25
CA HIS A 220 -1.35 17.05 0.40
C HIS A 220 -2.60 17.91 0.61
N PRO A 221 -2.65 18.72 1.68
CA PRO A 221 -3.84 19.48 2.04
C PRO A 221 -4.29 20.39 0.93
N ARG A 222 -5.59 20.34 0.65
CA ARG A 222 -6.24 21.16 -0.35
C ARG A 222 -6.17 22.65 0.00
N ASN A 223 -5.89 23.45 -1.02
CA ASN A 223 -5.97 24.89 -0.95
C ASN A 223 -6.39 25.43 -2.33
N ASP A 224 -7.37 26.32 -2.37
CA ASP A 224 -7.73 27.01 -3.63
C ASP A 224 -6.54 27.77 -4.23
N LYS A 225 -5.52 28.09 -3.43
CA LYS A 225 -4.26 28.66 -3.92
C LYS A 225 -3.47 27.66 -4.77
N ARG A 226 -3.59 26.34 -4.56
CA ARG A 226 -2.92 25.32 -5.40
C ARG A 226 -3.41 25.44 -6.84
N LEU A 227 -4.74 25.45 -7.04
CA LEU A 227 -5.32 25.67 -8.36
C LEU A 227 -4.81 26.94 -9.01
N GLN A 228 -4.78 28.05 -8.25
CA GLN A 228 -4.26 29.34 -8.76
C GLN A 228 -2.76 29.26 -9.09
N THR A 229 -1.99 28.48 -8.37
CA THR A 229 -0.55 28.33 -8.61
C THR A 229 -0.30 27.55 -9.89
N VAL A 230 -1.00 26.42 -10.09
CA VAL A 230 -0.90 25.62 -11.33
C VAL A 230 -1.33 26.46 -12.54
N ILE A 231 -2.48 27.16 -12.46
CA ILE A 231 -2.95 28.05 -13.53
C ILE A 231 -1.92 29.13 -13.85
N ARG A 232 -1.30 29.71 -12.83
CA ARG A 232 -0.26 30.71 -13.04
C ARG A 232 0.96 30.13 -13.69
N ALA A 233 1.47 28.99 -13.18
CA ALA A 233 2.60 28.30 -13.76
C ALA A 233 2.34 27.96 -15.22
N ALA A 234 1.19 27.35 -15.54
CA ALA A 234 0.80 27.05 -16.91
C ALA A 234 0.79 28.31 -17.84
N ASN A 235 0.29 29.43 -17.35
CA ASN A 235 0.25 30.69 -18.12
C ASN A 235 1.63 31.37 -18.28
N GLU A 236 2.58 31.07 -17.40
CA GLU A 236 3.94 31.62 -17.44
C GLU A 236 4.90 30.80 -18.29
N LEU A 237 4.50 29.55 -18.65
CA LEU A 237 5.32 28.66 -19.46
C LEU A 237 5.37 29.14 -20.92
N PRO A 238 6.52 28.98 -21.61
CA PRO A 238 6.67 29.41 -23.01
C PRO A 238 5.73 28.60 -23.92
N LEU A 239 4.92 29.29 -24.71
CA LEU A 239 4.01 28.67 -25.69
C LEU A 239 4.71 28.27 -27.00
N ASP A 240 5.94 28.70 -27.20
CA ASP A 240 6.73 28.57 -28.43
C ASP A 240 7.71 27.40 -28.44
N GLU A 241 7.91 26.73 -27.28
CA GLU A 241 8.63 25.48 -27.20
C GLU A 241 7.64 24.32 -27.27
N TYR A 242 7.34 23.87 -28.49
CA TYR A 242 6.54 22.66 -28.71
C TYR A 242 7.37 21.42 -28.32
N VAL A 243 6.92 20.71 -27.32
CA VAL A 243 7.39 19.36 -27.00
C VAL A 243 6.31 18.37 -27.43
N GLU A 244 6.71 17.36 -28.21
CA GLU A 244 5.77 16.33 -28.66
C GLU A 244 5.18 15.60 -27.45
N ASN A 245 3.85 15.48 -27.40
CA ASN A 245 3.17 14.77 -26.34
C ASN A 245 3.58 13.28 -26.39
N PRO A 246 4.17 12.74 -25.31
CA PRO A 246 4.61 11.34 -25.25
C PRO A 246 3.44 10.37 -25.07
N GLU A 247 2.24 10.84 -24.77
CA GLU A 247 1.08 10.02 -24.50
C GLU A 247 0.62 9.25 -25.75
N ILE A 248 0.44 7.94 -25.60
CA ILE A 248 -0.20 7.10 -26.60
C ILE A 248 -1.69 7.01 -26.27
N PRO A 249 -2.59 7.50 -27.13
CA PRO A 249 -4.02 7.50 -26.83
C PRO A 249 -4.56 6.12 -26.46
N GLY A 250 -5.15 6.02 -25.28
CA GLY A 250 -5.75 4.80 -24.76
C GLY A 250 -4.77 3.80 -24.12
N GLU A 251 -3.46 4.04 -24.13
CA GLU A 251 -2.47 3.17 -23.48
C GLU A 251 -2.70 3.12 -21.97
N PHE A 252 -2.93 4.26 -21.31
CA PHE A 252 -3.26 4.31 -19.88
C PHE A 252 -4.40 3.38 -19.52
N ARG A 253 -5.51 3.45 -20.26
CA ARG A 253 -6.69 2.61 -20.01
C ARG A 253 -6.42 1.13 -20.20
N GLN A 254 -5.51 0.75 -21.10
CA GLN A 254 -5.10 -0.64 -21.29
C GLN A 254 -4.36 -1.17 -20.06
N HIS A 255 -3.46 -0.37 -19.46
CA HIS A 255 -2.70 -0.74 -18.28
C HIS A 255 -3.52 -0.75 -16.97
N VAL A 256 -4.53 0.12 -16.86
CA VAL A 256 -5.39 0.14 -15.67
C VAL A 256 -6.63 -0.75 -15.80
N ASN A 257 -6.89 -1.29 -16.99
CA ASN A 257 -8.01 -2.19 -17.20
C ASN A 257 -7.79 -3.50 -16.44
N GLY A 258 -8.76 -3.87 -15.61
CA GLY A 258 -8.67 -5.06 -14.76
C GLY A 258 -8.02 -4.82 -13.39
N LEU A 259 -7.68 -3.57 -13.04
CA LEU A 259 -7.30 -3.23 -11.68
C LEU A 259 -8.42 -3.64 -10.71
N VAL A 260 -8.05 -4.38 -9.67
CA VAL A 260 -9.00 -4.80 -8.64
C VAL A 260 -9.45 -3.60 -7.83
N TRP A 261 -10.75 -3.42 -7.73
CA TRP A 261 -11.35 -2.39 -6.89
C TRP A 261 -11.48 -2.88 -5.44
N GLY A 262 -11.00 -2.11 -4.50
CA GLY A 262 -11.12 -2.42 -3.06
C GLY A 262 -9.86 -3.07 -2.47
N ASN A 263 -10.02 -4.03 -1.55
CA ASN A 263 -8.93 -4.65 -0.81
C ASN A 263 -7.91 -5.37 -1.72
N SER A 264 -6.86 -5.94 -1.13
CA SER A 264 -5.71 -6.49 -1.85
C SER A 264 -6.07 -7.28 -3.11
N ILE A 265 -5.36 -7.01 -4.21
CA ILE A 265 -5.44 -7.76 -5.48
C ILE A 265 -4.99 -9.23 -5.31
N GLN A 266 -4.24 -9.53 -4.27
CA GLN A 266 -3.72 -10.89 -4.04
C GLN A 266 -4.83 -11.92 -3.83
N GLY A 267 -6.08 -11.47 -3.70
CA GLY A 267 -7.23 -12.35 -3.61
C GLY A 267 -8.51 -11.72 -4.16
N GLN A 268 -9.35 -12.53 -4.74
CA GLN A 268 -10.69 -12.18 -5.17
C GLN A 268 -11.72 -12.96 -4.34
N SER A 269 -12.88 -12.38 -4.06
CA SER A 269 -13.94 -13.03 -3.30
C SER A 269 -15.24 -13.09 -4.12
N ASP A 270 -15.64 -14.29 -4.45
CA ASP A 270 -16.98 -14.60 -4.97
C ASP A 270 -17.96 -14.80 -3.80
N PRO A 271 -19.28 -14.86 -4.04
CA PRO A 271 -20.28 -15.03 -2.99
C PRO A 271 -20.06 -16.20 -2.04
N ASP A 272 -19.36 -17.27 -2.50
CA ASP A 272 -19.09 -18.48 -1.75
C ASP A 272 -17.63 -18.96 -1.83
N ARG A 273 -16.73 -18.18 -2.49
CA ARG A 273 -15.36 -18.61 -2.73
C ARG A 273 -14.40 -17.44 -2.77
N TYR A 274 -13.25 -17.62 -2.15
CA TYR A 274 -12.11 -16.73 -2.19
C TYR A 274 -10.98 -17.32 -3.05
N TYR A 275 -10.35 -16.51 -3.88
CA TYR A 275 -9.20 -16.86 -4.71
C TYR A 275 -8.00 -15.99 -4.33
N HIS A 276 -6.87 -16.62 -4.06
CA HIS A 276 -5.62 -15.91 -3.81
C HIS A 276 -4.65 -16.10 -4.97
N ASN A 277 -4.71 -15.23 -5.96
CA ASN A 277 -3.98 -15.38 -7.23
C ASN A 277 -2.47 -15.51 -7.04
N LYS A 278 -1.86 -14.66 -6.21
CA LYS A 278 -0.40 -14.66 -5.98
C LYS A 278 0.11 -15.93 -5.32
N LEU A 279 -0.62 -16.50 -4.38
CA LEU A 279 -0.26 -17.75 -3.68
C LEU A 279 -0.85 -18.99 -4.34
N GLY A 280 -1.64 -18.83 -5.41
CA GLY A 280 -2.16 -19.91 -6.23
C GLY A 280 -3.10 -20.86 -5.49
N PHE A 281 -3.98 -20.35 -4.61
CA PHE A 281 -4.96 -21.17 -3.91
C PHE A 281 -6.35 -20.52 -3.85
N ASN A 282 -7.34 -21.33 -3.57
CA ASN A 282 -8.69 -20.87 -3.25
C ASN A 282 -9.33 -21.71 -2.14
N PHE A 283 -10.39 -21.18 -1.51
CA PHE A 283 -11.24 -21.90 -0.57
C PHE A 283 -12.69 -21.43 -0.66
N LYS A 284 -13.62 -22.28 -0.25
CA LYS A 284 -15.04 -21.90 -0.10
C LYS A 284 -15.31 -21.38 1.31
N HIS A 285 -16.27 -20.49 1.41
CA HIS A 285 -16.82 -20.03 2.68
C HIS A 285 -18.37 -20.09 2.63
N PRO A 286 -19.05 -20.16 3.77
CA PRO A 286 -20.51 -20.15 3.80
C PRO A 286 -21.08 -18.89 3.13
N PRO A 287 -22.22 -18.99 2.46
CA PRO A 287 -22.91 -17.84 1.86
C PRO A 287 -23.12 -16.72 2.90
N GLY A 288 -22.85 -15.49 2.48
CA GLY A 288 -22.98 -14.31 3.32
C GLY A 288 -21.78 -14.02 4.23
N TRP A 289 -20.80 -14.93 4.34
CA TRP A 289 -19.55 -14.61 5.03
C TRP A 289 -18.74 -13.61 4.22
N THR A 290 -18.01 -12.74 4.93
CA THR A 290 -17.08 -11.78 4.33
C THR A 290 -15.66 -12.29 4.42
N VAL A 291 -14.82 -11.91 3.46
CA VAL A 291 -13.37 -12.18 3.50
C VAL A 291 -12.63 -10.86 3.63
N ASP A 292 -11.72 -10.79 4.61
CA ASP A 292 -10.77 -9.70 4.80
C ASP A 292 -9.35 -10.28 4.67
N ALA A 293 -8.62 -9.83 3.67
CA ALA A 293 -7.28 -10.31 3.38
C ALA A 293 -6.27 -9.17 3.47
N ASN A 294 -5.15 -9.42 4.14
CA ASN A 294 -4.04 -8.50 4.25
C ASN A 294 -2.70 -9.25 4.15
N SER A 295 -1.59 -8.55 4.20
CA SER A 295 -0.24 -9.13 4.05
C SER A 295 0.14 -10.18 5.12
N ARG A 296 -0.60 -10.29 6.22
CA ARG A 296 -0.29 -11.21 7.34
C ARG A 296 -1.27 -12.35 7.48
N ALA A 297 -2.55 -12.11 7.17
CA ALA A 297 -3.61 -13.09 7.38
C ALA A 297 -4.77 -12.87 6.42
N ILE A 298 -5.49 -13.95 6.17
CA ILE A 298 -6.79 -13.94 5.48
C ILE A 298 -7.81 -14.40 6.51
N ALA A 299 -8.82 -13.59 6.78
CA ALA A 299 -9.90 -13.90 7.69
C ALA A 299 -11.22 -13.99 6.93
N THR A 300 -11.98 -15.05 7.14
CA THR A 300 -13.37 -15.13 6.69
C THR A 300 -14.29 -15.22 7.92
N SER A 301 -15.37 -14.44 7.93
CA SER A 301 -16.21 -14.25 9.12
C SER A 301 -17.69 -14.22 8.77
N ALA A 302 -18.50 -14.78 9.65
CA ALA A 302 -19.94 -14.64 9.63
C ALA A 302 -20.37 -13.17 9.71
N PRO A 303 -21.53 -12.77 9.14
CA PRO A 303 -21.98 -11.38 9.15
C PRO A 303 -22.15 -10.77 10.55
N ASP A 304 -22.48 -11.60 11.53
CA ASP A 304 -22.67 -11.25 12.93
C ASP A 304 -21.40 -11.44 13.78
N ASN A 305 -20.28 -11.83 13.16
CA ASN A 305 -19.01 -12.20 13.81
C ASN A 305 -19.13 -13.39 14.81
N SER A 306 -20.19 -14.19 14.72
CA SER A 306 -20.36 -15.34 15.59
C SER A 306 -19.37 -16.47 15.33
N ALA A 307 -18.81 -16.54 14.12
CA ALA A 307 -17.80 -17.51 13.72
C ALA A 307 -16.81 -16.90 12.72
N SER A 308 -15.56 -17.36 12.75
CA SER A 308 -14.52 -16.92 11.82
C SER A 308 -13.45 -17.99 11.62
N VAL A 309 -12.78 -17.98 10.46
CA VAL A 309 -11.56 -18.71 10.18
C VAL A 309 -10.48 -17.73 9.80
N THR A 310 -9.36 -17.78 10.51
CA THR A 310 -8.16 -16.98 10.17
C THR A 310 -7.11 -17.91 9.59
N ILE A 311 -6.54 -17.53 8.45
CA ILE A 311 -5.49 -18.26 7.73
C ILE A 311 -4.24 -17.41 7.80
N THR A 312 -3.19 -17.96 8.39
CA THR A 312 -1.84 -17.38 8.36
C THR A 312 -0.88 -18.32 7.66
N LEU A 313 0.26 -17.84 7.23
CA LEU A 313 1.23 -18.66 6.56
C LEU A 313 2.64 -18.46 7.12
N LYS A 314 3.42 -19.52 7.08
CA LYS A 314 4.85 -19.46 7.38
C LYS A 314 5.65 -20.22 6.32
N ARG A 315 6.94 -19.94 6.26
CA ARG A 315 7.83 -20.68 5.38
C ARG A 315 7.79 -22.17 5.71
N ARG A 316 7.66 -23.00 4.68
CA ARG A 316 7.62 -24.45 4.84
C ARG A 316 8.96 -24.98 5.38
N ASP A 317 8.88 -25.79 6.44
CA ASP A 317 9.97 -26.59 6.93
C ASP A 317 9.80 -28.01 6.39
N GLY A 318 10.67 -28.44 5.51
CA GLY A 318 10.57 -29.76 4.85
C GLY A 318 10.75 -30.95 5.80
N SER A 319 11.19 -30.71 7.03
CA SER A 319 11.38 -31.75 8.06
C SER A 319 10.17 -31.90 9.00
N ALA A 320 9.29 -30.90 9.05
CA ALA A 320 8.13 -30.90 9.94
C ALA A 320 6.87 -31.44 9.21
N THR A 321 6.08 -32.28 9.89
CA THR A 321 4.77 -32.71 9.39
C THR A 321 3.69 -31.72 9.82
N PRO A 322 2.54 -31.63 9.09
CA PRO A 322 1.41 -30.79 9.51
C PRO A 322 0.97 -31.06 10.94
N GLN A 323 0.95 -32.35 11.37
CA GLN A 323 0.63 -32.74 12.73
C GLN A 323 1.63 -32.16 13.73
N SER A 324 2.94 -32.33 13.52
CA SER A 324 3.97 -31.81 14.44
C SER A 324 3.96 -30.30 14.55
N VAL A 325 3.66 -29.59 13.43
CA VAL A 325 3.51 -28.14 13.41
C VAL A 325 2.31 -27.70 14.25
N LEU A 326 1.17 -28.39 14.13
CA LEU A 326 -0.03 -28.09 14.88
C LEU A 326 0.16 -28.35 16.37
N GLU A 327 0.71 -29.52 16.73
CA GLU A 327 0.99 -29.91 18.11
C GLU A 327 1.96 -28.94 18.81
N GLY A 328 2.99 -28.49 18.10
CA GLY A 328 3.96 -27.52 18.62
C GLY A 328 3.39 -26.08 18.81
N GLY A 329 2.32 -25.73 18.10
CA GLY A 329 1.72 -24.39 18.12
C GLY A 329 0.40 -24.28 18.90
N ALA A 330 -0.21 -25.39 19.30
CA ALA A 330 -1.61 -25.41 19.74
C ALA A 330 -1.90 -24.75 21.10
N GLY A 331 -0.92 -24.62 21.99
CA GLY A 331 -1.07 -23.94 23.29
C GLY A 331 -2.12 -24.54 24.24
N GLY A 332 -2.67 -25.72 23.97
CA GLY A 332 -3.73 -26.37 24.74
C GLY A 332 -3.85 -27.86 24.49
N ASN A 333 -4.84 -28.50 25.13
CA ASN A 333 -5.14 -29.92 24.94
C ASN A 333 -5.78 -30.14 23.56
N LEU A 334 -5.21 -31.03 22.77
CA LEU A 334 -5.74 -31.42 21.47
C LEU A 334 -6.69 -32.61 21.59
N SER A 335 -7.76 -32.59 20.83
CA SER A 335 -8.72 -33.67 20.69
C SER A 335 -9.25 -33.71 19.24
N GLN A 336 -9.89 -34.81 18.86
CA GLN A 336 -10.44 -35.05 17.54
C GLN A 336 -9.44 -34.77 16.40
N GLY A 337 -8.15 -35.12 16.65
CA GLY A 337 -7.10 -34.98 15.64
C GLY A 337 -7.29 -35.98 14.50
N ARG A 338 -7.14 -35.49 13.26
CA ARG A 338 -7.14 -36.33 12.08
C ARG A 338 -6.35 -35.72 10.93
N GLU A 339 -5.87 -36.57 10.05
CA GLU A 339 -5.24 -36.16 8.80
C GLU A 339 -6.27 -35.54 7.82
N LEU A 340 -5.79 -34.60 7.02
CA LEU A 340 -6.51 -34.01 5.90
C LEU A 340 -5.77 -34.36 4.62
N GLU A 341 -6.42 -35.11 3.76
CA GLU A 341 -5.96 -35.42 2.40
C GLU A 341 -6.96 -34.81 1.40
N GLN A 342 -6.63 -33.65 0.87
CA GLN A 342 -7.53 -32.95 -0.01
C GLN A 342 -6.78 -32.33 -1.20
N TYR A 343 -7.28 -32.55 -2.40
CA TYR A 343 -6.72 -31.97 -3.63
C TYR A 343 -5.21 -32.18 -3.80
N GLY A 344 -4.68 -33.33 -3.31
CA GLY A 344 -3.24 -33.65 -3.35
C GLY A 344 -2.39 -32.91 -2.29
N LEU A 345 -3.01 -32.27 -1.32
CA LEU A 345 -2.35 -31.61 -0.20
C LEU A 345 -2.39 -32.46 1.05
N ASN A 346 -1.32 -32.40 1.83
CA ASN A 346 -1.23 -33.04 3.15
C ASN A 346 -1.55 -32.00 4.22
N GLY A 347 -2.40 -32.38 5.15
CA GLY A 347 -2.78 -31.51 6.26
C GLY A 347 -3.12 -32.29 7.51
N TYR A 348 -3.36 -31.59 8.61
CA TYR A 348 -3.82 -32.14 9.88
C TYR A 348 -4.75 -31.15 10.56
N THR A 349 -5.82 -31.63 11.19
CA THR A 349 -6.77 -30.77 11.94
C THR A 349 -7.06 -31.39 13.31
N ALA A 350 -7.32 -30.52 14.29
CA ALA A 350 -7.71 -30.92 15.64
C ALA A 350 -8.53 -29.82 16.32
N LEU A 351 -9.24 -30.16 17.39
CA LEU A 351 -9.78 -29.19 18.33
C LEU A 351 -8.73 -28.92 19.42
N ALA A 352 -8.43 -27.64 19.64
CA ALA A 352 -7.61 -27.18 20.73
C ALA A 352 -8.49 -26.57 21.82
N SER A 353 -8.30 -26.97 23.07
CA SER A 353 -9.03 -26.44 24.23
C SER A 353 -8.06 -25.91 25.28
N SER A 354 -8.28 -24.65 25.68
CA SER A 354 -7.48 -23.97 26.71
C SER A 354 -8.36 -22.97 27.45
N GLY A 355 -8.32 -23.00 28.79
CA GLY A 355 -9.03 -22.02 29.64
C GLY A 355 -10.54 -21.95 29.43
N GLY A 356 -11.20 -23.06 29.05
CA GLY A 356 -12.64 -23.09 28.77
C GLY A 356 -13.04 -22.61 27.38
N THR A 357 -12.08 -22.21 26.56
CA THR A 357 -12.31 -21.84 25.14
C THR A 357 -11.81 -22.96 24.25
N SER A 358 -12.57 -23.30 23.20
CA SER A 358 -12.16 -24.26 22.20
C SER A 358 -12.09 -23.62 20.83
N LYS A 359 -11.13 -24.07 20.02
CA LYS A 359 -10.92 -23.58 18.64
C LYS A 359 -10.68 -24.78 17.71
N ARG A 360 -11.08 -24.65 16.45
CA ARG A 360 -10.69 -25.57 15.39
C ARG A 360 -9.35 -25.12 14.82
N LEU A 361 -8.33 -25.96 14.90
CA LEU A 361 -7.03 -25.68 14.29
C LEU A 361 -6.81 -26.62 13.09
N ALA A 362 -6.11 -26.13 12.08
CA ALA A 362 -5.58 -26.99 11.03
C ALA A 362 -4.26 -26.44 10.48
N VAL A 363 -3.47 -27.36 9.92
CA VAL A 363 -2.24 -27.06 9.19
C VAL A 363 -2.33 -27.77 7.84
N ILE A 364 -2.06 -27.06 6.76
CA ILE A 364 -2.03 -27.60 5.40
C ILE A 364 -0.72 -27.17 4.73
N ASP A 365 0.00 -28.13 4.18
CA ASP A 365 1.22 -27.89 3.41
C ASP A 365 0.91 -27.78 1.92
N TYR A 366 1.35 -26.67 1.31
CA TYR A 366 1.33 -26.46 -0.13
C TYR A 366 2.66 -25.78 -0.54
N ASN A 367 2.66 -24.61 -1.13
CA ASN A 367 3.85 -23.79 -1.39
C ASN A 367 4.43 -23.16 -0.10
N TYR A 368 3.57 -22.94 0.89
CA TYR A 368 3.88 -22.57 2.27
C TYR A 368 3.18 -23.54 3.22
N THR A 369 3.47 -23.45 4.51
CA THR A 369 2.68 -24.08 5.57
C THR A 369 1.58 -23.11 5.99
N TYR A 370 0.33 -23.44 5.71
CA TYR A 370 -0.86 -22.67 6.05
C TYR A 370 -1.42 -23.09 7.40
N LEU A 371 -1.64 -22.13 8.28
CA LEU A 371 -2.15 -22.32 9.63
C LEU A 371 -3.57 -21.75 9.67
N PHE A 372 -4.54 -22.58 10.01
CA PHE A 372 -5.94 -22.21 10.13
C PHE A 372 -6.34 -22.19 11.60
N GLU A 373 -6.99 -21.11 12.01
CA GLU A 373 -7.62 -20.96 13.32
C GLU A 373 -9.11 -20.63 13.13
N GLY A 374 -9.97 -21.59 13.43
CA GLY A 374 -11.42 -21.44 13.46
C GLY A 374 -11.90 -21.15 14.86
N ALA A 375 -12.60 -20.03 15.06
CA ALA A 375 -13.18 -19.62 16.33
C ALA A 375 -14.68 -19.35 16.17
N ALA A 376 -15.47 -19.65 17.20
CA ALA A 376 -16.89 -19.34 17.24
C ALA A 376 -17.38 -19.15 18.67
N THR A 377 -18.46 -18.37 18.83
CA THR A 377 -19.17 -18.22 20.12
C THR A 377 -19.83 -19.52 20.60
N ASP A 378 -20.33 -20.32 19.65
CA ASP A 378 -20.76 -21.69 19.85
C ASP A 378 -20.04 -22.59 18.85
N LEU A 379 -18.90 -23.15 19.28
CA LEU A 379 -18.07 -23.98 18.42
C LEU A 379 -18.78 -25.28 18.01
N ALA A 380 -19.59 -25.86 18.87
CA ALA A 380 -20.29 -27.11 18.57
C ALA A 380 -21.22 -26.97 17.34
N SER A 381 -21.93 -25.84 17.25
CA SER A 381 -22.80 -25.55 16.12
C SER A 381 -22.05 -25.08 14.87
N ALA A 382 -20.91 -24.40 15.04
CA ALA A 382 -20.18 -23.79 13.94
C ALA A 382 -19.10 -24.69 13.34
N ASP A 383 -18.66 -25.74 14.02
CA ASP A 383 -17.49 -26.56 13.67
C ASP A 383 -17.56 -27.14 12.24
N ALA A 384 -18.75 -27.59 11.83
CA ALA A 384 -18.92 -28.09 10.47
C ALA A 384 -18.67 -27.02 9.39
N ALA A 385 -19.08 -25.76 9.64
CA ALA A 385 -18.84 -24.64 8.74
C ALA A 385 -17.35 -24.26 8.70
N LEU A 386 -16.69 -24.24 9.88
CA LEU A 386 -15.25 -23.96 9.99
C LEU A 386 -14.43 -25.03 9.27
N LEU A 387 -14.76 -26.32 9.46
CA LEU A 387 -14.15 -27.44 8.73
C LEU A 387 -14.39 -27.33 7.22
N GLY A 388 -15.60 -26.97 6.81
CA GLY A 388 -15.92 -26.78 5.39
C GLY A 388 -15.03 -25.74 4.69
N VAL A 389 -14.69 -24.64 5.39
CA VAL A 389 -13.70 -23.67 4.90
C VAL A 389 -12.33 -24.33 4.73
N ILE A 390 -11.85 -25.02 5.77
CA ILE A 390 -10.54 -25.67 5.81
C ILE A 390 -10.41 -26.75 4.72
N GLU A 391 -11.39 -27.64 4.64
CA GLU A 391 -11.40 -28.77 3.70
C GLU A 391 -11.61 -28.35 2.24
N SER A 392 -12.10 -27.14 2.01
CA SER A 392 -12.25 -26.60 0.67
C SER A 392 -10.98 -25.94 0.14
N PHE A 393 -9.96 -25.73 0.97
CA PHE A 393 -8.69 -25.13 0.56
C PHE A 393 -7.99 -26.04 -0.47
N ARG A 394 -7.62 -25.46 -1.61
CA ARG A 394 -7.01 -26.20 -2.71
C ARG A 394 -6.12 -25.31 -3.58
N PRO A 395 -5.14 -25.88 -4.31
CA PRO A 395 -4.42 -25.19 -5.39
C PRO A 395 -5.39 -24.67 -6.47
N MET A 396 -4.97 -23.63 -7.17
CA MET A 396 -5.64 -23.12 -8.37
C MET A 396 -5.19 -23.85 -9.60
#